data_3369a93b519e83346945ffe5dba26d2b
#
_entry.id   3369a93b519e83346945ffe5dba26d2b
#
_cell.length_a   1.000
_cell.length_b   1.000
_cell.length_c   1.000
_cell.angle_alpha   90.00
_cell.angle_beta   90.00
_cell.angle_gamma   90.00
#
_symmetry.space_group_name_H-M   'P 1'
#
loop_
_entity.id
_entity.type
_entity.pdbx_description
1 polymer ?
#
loop_
_entity_poly.entity_id
_entity_poly.type
_entity_poly.pdbx_seq_one_letter_code
_entity_poly.pdbx_strand_id
1 'polypeptide(L)'
;MDLLNDPPPLDLNDRAWIVHTRSEERPPVRIQEGAVVKDSMITDGCVIGAGARVERSILSPGVWVGPKAVIRHSVVLTDSSIEAGARVERAVVDKAVRIGRNARVGQRPRGAPDPAAAGITTVGKNAQVPAGLRVPRGAAIEADATPDSLTKRYGPARARKQPAAV
;
A
#
# COMPACT_ATOMS: atom_id res chain seq x y z
N MET A 1 0.11 9.36 -10.92
CA MET A 1 0.72 10.22 -9.86
C MET A 1 0.80 11.68 -10.28
N ASP A 2 0.35 12.01 -11.47
CA ASP A 2 0.45 13.37 -12.03
C ASP A 2 -0.37 14.40 -11.25
N LEU A 3 -1.45 13.98 -10.59
CA LEU A 3 -2.25 14.83 -9.69
C LEU A 3 -1.47 15.37 -8.47
N LEU A 4 -0.29 14.81 -8.17
CA LEU A 4 0.59 15.27 -7.08
C LEU A 4 1.67 16.24 -7.56
N ASN A 5 1.67 16.60 -8.84
CA ASN A 5 2.57 17.63 -9.36
C ASN A 5 2.10 19.03 -8.95
N ASP A 6 3.00 20.00 -8.96
CA ASP A 6 2.69 21.40 -8.73
C ASP A 6 3.19 22.24 -9.94
N PRO A 7 2.30 22.83 -10.75
CA PRO A 7 0.84 22.70 -10.70
C PRO A 7 0.36 21.30 -11.18
N PRO A 8 -0.79 20.81 -10.66
CA PRO A 8 -1.37 19.56 -11.13
C PRO A 8 -1.98 19.74 -12.54
N PRO A 9 -1.98 18.72 -13.40
CA PRO A 9 -2.62 18.78 -14.72
C PRO A 9 -4.14 18.90 -14.64
N LEU A 10 -4.73 18.52 -13.51
CA LEU A 10 -6.14 18.68 -13.17
C LEU A 10 -6.22 19.14 -11.71
N ASP A 11 -6.75 20.34 -11.49
CA ASP A 11 -6.97 20.87 -10.16
C ASP A 11 -8.28 20.34 -9.57
N LEU A 12 -8.18 19.38 -8.65
CA LEU A 12 -9.33 18.83 -7.95
C LEU A 12 -9.95 19.81 -6.92
N ASN A 13 -9.27 20.92 -6.63
CA ASN A 13 -9.76 21.95 -5.72
C ASN A 13 -10.42 23.14 -6.46
N ASP A 14 -10.59 23.06 -7.78
CA ASP A 14 -11.28 24.07 -8.56
C ASP A 14 -12.75 24.15 -8.14
N ARG A 15 -13.12 25.28 -7.52
CA ARG A 15 -14.50 25.53 -7.07
C ARG A 15 -15.45 25.87 -8.21
N ALA A 16 -14.95 26.25 -9.38
CA ALA A 16 -15.77 26.50 -10.57
C ALA A 16 -16.18 25.20 -11.26
N TRP A 17 -15.44 24.12 -11.00
CA TRP A 17 -15.73 22.78 -11.54
C TRP A 17 -15.64 21.71 -10.46
N ILE A 18 -16.74 21.51 -9.76
CA ILE A 18 -16.82 20.56 -8.65
C ILE A 18 -16.99 19.15 -9.21
N VAL A 19 -16.05 18.27 -8.87
CA VAL A 19 -16.17 16.83 -9.19
C VAL A 19 -17.09 16.17 -8.17
N HIS A 20 -18.32 15.86 -8.59
CA HIS A 20 -19.28 15.14 -7.75
C HIS A 20 -18.95 13.65 -7.72
N THR A 21 -18.69 13.13 -6.54
CA THR A 21 -18.47 11.71 -6.29
C THR A 21 -19.30 11.25 -5.09
N ARG A 22 -19.35 9.95 -4.85
CA ARG A 22 -20.02 9.43 -3.65
C ARG A 22 -19.27 9.94 -2.41
N SER A 23 -19.92 10.78 -1.64
CA SER A 23 -19.41 11.24 -0.35
C SER A 23 -19.95 10.33 0.75
N GLU A 24 -19.09 9.95 1.67
CA GLU A 24 -19.43 9.28 2.91
C GLU A 24 -19.06 10.19 4.06
N GLU A 25 -19.94 10.35 5.05
CA GLU A 25 -19.58 11.09 6.26
C GLU A 25 -18.52 10.31 7.03
N ARG A 26 -17.33 10.86 7.11
CA ARG A 26 -16.19 10.28 7.83
C ARG A 26 -15.54 11.34 8.72
N PRO A 27 -14.92 10.94 9.84
CA PRO A 27 -14.22 11.89 10.69
C PRO A 27 -13.03 12.51 9.95
N PRO A 28 -12.53 13.65 10.40
CA PRO A 28 -11.32 14.25 9.86
C PRO A 28 -10.11 13.31 9.91
N VAL A 29 -9.13 13.56 9.05
CA VAL A 29 -7.84 12.86 9.05
C VAL A 29 -7.14 13.03 10.40
N ARG A 30 -6.66 11.94 10.98
CA ARG A 30 -5.86 11.96 12.20
C ARG A 30 -4.40 11.60 11.92
N ILE A 31 -3.49 12.55 12.10
CA ILE A 31 -2.05 12.35 11.99
C ILE A 31 -1.44 12.32 13.40
N GLN A 32 -0.77 11.21 13.74
CA GLN A 32 -0.19 11.00 15.06
C GLN A 32 1.25 11.52 15.12
N GLU A 33 1.77 11.61 16.36
CA GLU A 33 3.09 12.16 16.64
C GLU A 33 4.22 11.49 15.82
N GLY A 34 5.12 12.31 15.29
CA GLY A 34 6.27 11.84 14.51
C GLY A 34 5.91 11.27 13.13
N ALA A 35 4.64 11.26 12.74
CA ALA A 35 4.26 10.87 11.39
C ALA A 35 4.68 11.96 10.38
N VAL A 36 5.15 11.52 9.21
CA VAL A 36 5.58 12.39 8.11
C VAL A 36 4.70 12.15 6.90
N VAL A 37 4.05 13.20 6.42
CA VAL A 37 3.27 13.19 5.18
C VAL A 37 3.90 14.20 4.23
N LYS A 38 4.27 13.75 3.04
CA LYS A 38 4.92 14.60 2.04
C LYS A 38 4.40 14.32 0.64
N ASP A 39 4.11 15.37 -0.12
CA ASP A 39 3.65 15.31 -1.53
C ASP A 39 2.56 14.25 -1.73
N SER A 40 1.51 14.26 -0.90
CA SER A 40 0.50 13.20 -0.83
C SER A 40 -0.90 13.76 -0.67
N MET A 41 -1.89 13.04 -1.20
CA MET A 41 -3.31 13.33 -0.99
C MET A 41 -3.88 12.35 0.02
N ILE A 42 -4.53 12.87 1.05
CA ILE A 42 -5.15 12.06 2.11
C ILE A 42 -6.60 12.51 2.27
N THR A 43 -7.51 11.58 2.19
CA THR A 43 -8.95 11.84 2.31
C THR A 43 -9.48 11.52 3.71
N ASP A 44 -10.74 11.87 3.95
CA ASP A 44 -11.38 11.78 5.26
C ASP A 44 -11.36 10.37 5.86
N GLY A 45 -11.39 10.30 7.18
CA GLY A 45 -11.37 9.05 7.93
C GLY A 45 -10.02 8.34 7.99
N CYS A 46 -8.98 8.88 7.34
CA CYS A 46 -7.65 8.28 7.40
C CYS A 46 -7.01 8.47 8.78
N VAL A 47 -6.28 7.45 9.22
CA VAL A 47 -5.44 7.52 10.43
C VAL A 47 -4.00 7.20 10.06
N ILE A 48 -3.10 8.14 10.33
CA ILE A 48 -1.66 7.97 10.10
C ILE A 48 -0.98 7.77 11.46
N GLY A 49 -0.53 6.55 11.72
CA GLY A 49 0.05 6.12 12.99
C GLY A 49 1.39 6.77 13.31
N ALA A 50 1.75 6.72 14.59
CA ALA A 50 2.96 7.36 15.10
C ALA A 50 4.23 6.92 14.35
N GLY A 51 5.03 7.89 13.91
CA GLY A 51 6.26 7.65 13.17
C GLY A 51 6.08 7.03 11.78
N ALA A 52 4.86 6.92 11.28
CA ALA A 52 4.60 6.46 9.92
C ALA A 52 5.05 7.48 8.87
N ARG A 53 5.33 7.03 7.65
CA ARG A 53 5.72 7.89 6.54
C ARG A 53 4.86 7.64 5.31
N VAL A 54 4.27 8.69 4.78
CA VAL A 54 3.47 8.67 3.55
C VAL A 54 4.09 9.69 2.60
N GLU A 55 4.67 9.22 1.52
CA GLU A 55 5.38 10.06 0.56
C GLU A 55 4.88 9.77 -0.86
N ARG A 56 4.54 10.83 -1.62
CA ARG A 56 4.08 10.77 -3.01
C ARG A 56 3.01 9.69 -3.21
N SER A 57 1.98 9.71 -2.38
CA SER A 57 0.96 8.66 -2.32
C SER A 57 -0.43 9.24 -2.20
N ILE A 58 -1.42 8.47 -2.61
CA ILE A 58 -2.83 8.82 -2.50
C ILE A 58 -3.50 7.82 -1.57
N LEU A 59 -4.13 8.30 -0.51
CA LEU A 59 -4.90 7.49 0.43
C LEU A 59 -6.38 7.85 0.33
N SER A 60 -7.17 6.87 -0.06
CA SER A 60 -8.64 6.97 -0.14
C SER A 60 -9.28 6.94 1.26
N PRO A 61 -10.60 7.23 1.38
CA PRO A 61 -11.26 7.34 2.66
C PRO A 61 -11.09 6.11 3.57
N GLY A 62 -10.88 6.36 4.86
CA GLY A 62 -10.83 5.31 5.89
C GLY A 62 -9.56 4.47 5.91
N VAL A 63 -8.52 4.81 5.17
CA VAL A 63 -7.25 4.08 5.20
C VAL A 63 -6.58 4.23 6.56
N TRP A 64 -6.21 3.09 7.15
CA TRP A 64 -5.46 3.05 8.40
C TRP A 64 -3.99 2.69 8.15
N VAL A 65 -3.09 3.57 8.55
CA VAL A 65 -1.64 3.39 8.45
C VAL A 65 -1.07 3.22 9.85
N GLY A 66 -0.60 2.04 10.16
CA GLY A 66 -0.06 1.67 11.47
C GLY A 66 1.26 2.36 11.81
N PRO A 67 1.66 2.34 13.09
CA PRO A 67 2.89 2.96 13.54
C PRO A 67 4.13 2.50 12.76
N LYS A 68 5.02 3.44 12.41
CA LYS A 68 6.27 3.19 11.66
C LYS A 68 6.08 2.52 10.30
N ALA A 69 4.86 2.42 9.79
CA ALA A 69 4.61 1.96 8.42
C ALA A 69 5.10 2.98 7.40
N VAL A 70 5.47 2.53 6.21
CA VAL A 70 6.00 3.38 5.13
C VAL A 70 5.22 3.12 3.86
N ILE A 71 4.63 4.17 3.29
CA ILE A 71 3.93 4.12 2.01
C ILE A 71 4.61 5.11 1.08
N ARG A 72 5.04 4.66 -0.10
CA ARG A 72 5.72 5.49 -1.10
C ARG A 72 5.24 5.19 -2.50
N HIS A 73 5.03 6.25 -3.30
CA HIS A 73 4.64 6.16 -4.71
C HIS A 73 3.48 5.18 -4.94
N SER A 74 2.48 5.21 -4.08
CA SER A 74 1.43 4.19 -4.04
C SER A 74 0.04 4.82 -3.95
N VAL A 75 -0.96 4.10 -4.42
CA VAL A 75 -2.37 4.40 -4.24
C VAL A 75 -2.97 3.34 -3.35
N VAL A 76 -3.59 3.75 -2.25
CA VAL A 76 -4.26 2.84 -1.31
C VAL A 76 -5.73 3.22 -1.26
N LEU A 77 -6.59 2.29 -1.66
CA LEU A 77 -8.02 2.52 -1.77
C LEU A 77 -8.74 2.26 -0.44
N THR A 78 -10.01 2.65 -0.43
CA THR A 78 -10.90 2.77 0.74
C THR A 78 -10.82 1.60 1.71
N ASP A 79 -10.83 1.92 3.01
CA ASP A 79 -10.91 0.98 4.14
C ASP A 79 -9.79 -0.06 4.20
N SER A 80 -8.67 0.20 3.54
CA SER A 80 -7.51 -0.67 3.61
C SER A 80 -6.66 -0.38 4.85
N SER A 81 -6.04 -1.42 5.41
CA SER A 81 -5.18 -1.31 6.58
C SER A 81 -3.74 -1.74 6.29
N ILE A 82 -2.81 -0.86 6.60
CA ILE A 82 -1.37 -1.10 6.46
C ILE A 82 -0.80 -1.19 7.87
N GLU A 83 -0.52 -2.40 8.35
CA GLU A 83 -0.15 -2.61 9.75
C GLU A 83 1.26 -2.08 10.10
N ALA A 84 1.54 -2.07 11.41
CA ALA A 84 2.76 -1.50 11.96
C ALA A 84 4.04 -2.02 11.27
N GLY A 85 4.92 -1.11 10.89
CA GLY A 85 6.20 -1.43 10.26
C GLY A 85 6.10 -1.98 8.83
N ALA A 86 4.91 -2.16 8.29
CA ALA A 86 4.73 -2.61 6.91
C ALA A 86 5.25 -1.56 5.91
N ARG A 87 5.66 -2.01 4.75
CA ARG A 87 6.18 -1.14 3.67
C ARG A 87 5.45 -1.41 2.38
N VAL A 88 4.89 -0.37 1.78
CA VAL A 88 4.20 -0.41 0.50
C VAL A 88 4.88 0.58 -0.43
N GLU A 89 5.38 0.10 -1.55
CA GLU A 89 6.14 0.92 -2.48
C GLU A 89 5.76 0.60 -3.93
N ARG A 90 5.45 1.63 -4.73
CA ARG A 90 5.03 1.51 -6.14
C ARG A 90 3.95 0.44 -6.30
N ALA A 91 2.87 0.61 -5.57
CA ALA A 91 1.76 -0.33 -5.54
C ALA A 91 0.41 0.37 -5.65
N VAL A 92 -0.54 -0.33 -6.22
CA VAL A 92 -1.97 -0.02 -6.12
C VAL A 92 -2.59 -1.08 -5.22
N VAL A 93 -3.11 -0.64 -4.09
CA VAL A 93 -3.78 -1.49 -3.09
C VAL A 93 -5.26 -1.19 -3.16
N ASP A 94 -6.05 -2.18 -3.52
CA ASP A 94 -7.50 -2.06 -3.67
C ASP A 94 -8.21 -1.97 -2.30
N LYS A 95 -9.53 -1.93 -2.30
CA LYS A 95 -10.39 -1.67 -1.13
C LYS A 95 -10.36 -2.82 -0.13
N ALA A 96 -10.47 -2.49 1.15
CA ALA A 96 -10.57 -3.44 2.25
C ALA A 96 -9.41 -4.46 2.30
N VAL A 97 -8.24 -4.09 1.80
CA VAL A 97 -7.03 -4.91 1.86
C VAL A 97 -6.38 -4.78 3.23
N ARG A 98 -5.89 -5.90 3.75
CA ARG A 98 -5.07 -5.92 4.96
C ARG A 98 -3.63 -6.29 4.62
N ILE A 99 -2.69 -5.38 4.87
CA ILE A 99 -1.25 -5.64 4.76
C ILE A 99 -0.69 -5.81 6.16
N GLY A 100 -0.32 -7.03 6.49
CA GLY A 100 0.10 -7.44 7.82
C GLY A 100 1.40 -6.79 8.28
N ARG A 101 1.63 -6.85 9.58
CA ARG A 101 2.77 -6.24 10.27
C ARG A 101 4.11 -6.60 9.61
N ASN A 102 4.97 -5.61 9.40
CA ASN A 102 6.29 -5.77 8.78
C ASN A 102 6.29 -6.42 7.38
N ALA A 103 5.14 -6.61 6.74
CA ALA A 103 5.07 -7.07 5.36
C ALA A 103 5.70 -6.04 4.42
N ARG A 104 6.19 -6.50 3.28
CA ARG A 104 6.83 -5.66 2.27
C ARG A 104 6.20 -5.90 0.91
N VAL A 105 5.52 -4.90 0.37
CA VAL A 105 4.81 -4.98 -0.90
C VAL A 105 5.46 -4.02 -1.89
N GLY A 106 5.77 -4.51 -3.07
CA GLY A 106 6.30 -3.71 -4.17
C GLY A 106 7.76 -3.30 -4.03
N GLN A 107 8.48 -3.84 -3.05
CA GLN A 107 9.90 -3.55 -2.87
C GLN A 107 10.76 -4.23 -3.93
N ARG A 108 11.75 -3.50 -4.39
CA ARG A 108 12.74 -4.01 -5.33
C ARG A 108 13.63 -5.06 -4.68
N PRO A 109 13.89 -6.20 -5.35
CA PRO A 109 14.95 -7.11 -4.92
C PRO A 109 16.31 -6.41 -4.95
N ARG A 110 17.21 -6.73 -4.02
CA ARG A 110 18.58 -6.22 -4.06
C ARG A 110 19.26 -6.69 -5.35
N GLY A 111 19.93 -5.75 -6.05
CA GLY A 111 20.69 -6.08 -7.26
C GLY A 111 19.87 -6.20 -8.55
N ALA A 112 18.55 -5.96 -8.52
CA ALA A 112 17.77 -5.98 -9.75
C ALA A 112 18.15 -4.83 -10.69
N PRO A 113 18.29 -5.06 -12.00
CA PRO A 113 18.51 -4.00 -12.99
C PRO A 113 17.25 -3.12 -13.06
N ASP A 114 17.34 -1.99 -13.64
CA ASP A 114 16.40 -0.90 -13.86
C ASP A 114 15.10 -0.82 -12.98
N PRO A 115 14.92 0.30 -12.24
CA PRO A 115 13.71 0.55 -11.43
C PRO A 115 12.41 0.67 -12.25
N ALA A 116 12.49 1.10 -13.51
CA ALA A 116 11.32 1.35 -14.36
C ALA A 116 10.74 0.06 -14.95
N ALA A 117 11.57 -0.94 -15.22
CA ALA A 117 11.17 -2.18 -15.89
C ALA A 117 10.29 -3.12 -15.03
N ALA A 118 10.31 -2.95 -13.71
CA ALA A 118 9.65 -3.91 -12.79
C ALA A 118 8.14 -3.67 -12.57
N GLY A 119 7.53 -2.68 -13.22
CA GLY A 119 6.09 -2.43 -13.15
C GLY A 119 5.56 -1.98 -11.77
N ILE A 120 4.24 -1.89 -11.67
CA ILE A 120 3.49 -1.55 -10.46
C ILE A 120 2.95 -2.84 -9.85
N THR A 121 3.07 -2.99 -8.53
CA THR A 121 2.45 -4.11 -7.80
C THR A 121 0.97 -3.82 -7.59
N THR A 122 0.11 -4.78 -7.88
CA THR A 122 -1.33 -4.67 -7.61
C THR A 122 -1.75 -5.63 -6.52
N VAL A 123 -2.62 -5.17 -5.62
CA VAL A 123 -3.20 -5.99 -4.56
C VAL A 123 -4.70 -5.87 -4.66
N GLY A 124 -5.35 -6.95 -5.01
CA GLY A 124 -6.80 -7.01 -5.25
C GLY A 124 -7.62 -6.86 -3.96
N LYS A 125 -8.87 -6.49 -4.15
CA LYS A 125 -9.84 -6.21 -3.08
C LYS A 125 -9.91 -7.34 -2.05
N ASN A 126 -10.08 -6.99 -0.76
CA ASN A 126 -10.19 -7.90 0.37
C ASN A 126 -8.98 -8.83 0.60
N ALA A 127 -7.90 -8.71 -0.17
CA ALA A 127 -6.72 -9.56 0.01
C ALA A 127 -6.08 -9.35 1.40
N GLN A 128 -5.58 -10.45 1.98
CA GLN A 128 -4.96 -10.45 3.30
C GLN A 128 -3.49 -10.86 3.21
N VAL A 129 -2.61 -9.87 3.09
CA VAL A 129 -1.16 -10.11 3.05
C VAL A 129 -0.65 -10.40 4.45
N PRO A 130 -0.11 -11.60 4.73
CA PRO A 130 0.33 -11.97 6.07
C PRO A 130 1.54 -11.16 6.55
N ALA A 131 1.71 -11.13 7.87
CA ALA A 131 2.83 -10.44 8.51
C ALA A 131 4.18 -10.95 7.97
N GLY A 132 5.11 -10.02 7.77
CA GLY A 132 6.47 -10.31 7.32
C GLY A 132 6.61 -10.80 5.87
N LEU A 133 5.52 -11.04 5.15
CA LEU A 133 5.56 -11.51 3.77
C LEU A 133 6.22 -10.46 2.85
N ARG A 134 6.98 -10.95 1.87
CA ARG A 134 7.60 -10.10 0.85
C ARG A 134 6.96 -10.36 -0.51
N VAL A 135 6.24 -9.38 -1.01
CA VAL A 135 5.63 -9.38 -2.34
C VAL A 135 6.53 -8.54 -3.26
N PRO A 136 7.10 -9.13 -4.30
CA PRO A 136 8.02 -8.39 -5.17
C PRO A 136 7.29 -7.33 -5.99
N ARG A 137 8.06 -6.37 -6.50
CA ARG A 137 7.57 -5.35 -7.43
C ARG A 137 7.04 -6.00 -8.71
N GLY A 138 5.95 -5.45 -9.26
CA GLY A 138 5.31 -5.96 -10.47
C GLY A 138 4.44 -7.22 -10.24
N ALA A 139 4.34 -7.72 -9.00
CA ALA A 139 3.45 -8.82 -8.69
C ALA A 139 1.97 -8.38 -8.73
N ALA A 140 1.10 -9.28 -9.18
CA ALA A 140 -0.35 -9.13 -9.07
C ALA A 140 -0.87 -10.12 -8.03
N ILE A 141 -1.59 -9.60 -7.02
CA ILE A 141 -2.34 -10.37 -6.03
C ILE A 141 -3.81 -10.26 -6.39
N GLU A 142 -4.47 -11.38 -6.53
CA GLU A 142 -5.89 -11.46 -6.85
C GLU A 142 -6.76 -10.95 -5.70
N ALA A 143 -8.02 -10.59 -6.02
CA ALA A 143 -9.01 -10.27 -5.01
C ALA A 143 -9.24 -11.48 -4.09
N ASP A 144 -9.61 -11.19 -2.82
CA ASP A 144 -9.93 -12.20 -1.80
C ASP A 144 -8.78 -13.19 -1.50
N ALA A 145 -7.54 -12.86 -1.90
CA ALA A 145 -6.38 -13.70 -1.65
C ALA A 145 -6.15 -13.89 -0.14
N THR A 146 -6.07 -15.17 0.27
CA THR A 146 -5.91 -15.54 1.67
C THR A 146 -4.43 -15.57 2.10
N PRO A 147 -4.13 -15.47 3.40
CA PRO A 147 -2.76 -15.57 3.93
C PRO A 147 -2.06 -16.86 3.49
N ASP A 148 -2.78 -17.98 3.45
CA ASP A 148 -2.22 -19.29 3.07
C ASP A 148 -1.83 -19.34 1.59
N SER A 149 -2.69 -18.83 0.70
CA SER A 149 -2.40 -18.77 -0.73
C SER A 149 -1.17 -17.89 -1.01
N LEU A 150 -1.06 -16.75 -0.35
CA LEU A 150 0.05 -15.85 -0.49
C LEU A 150 1.35 -16.38 0.11
N THR A 151 1.27 -17.04 1.27
CA THR A 151 2.43 -17.69 1.88
C THR A 151 2.95 -18.82 1.00
N LYS A 152 2.07 -19.59 0.36
CA LYS A 152 2.47 -20.63 -0.59
C LYS A 152 3.16 -20.05 -1.81
N ARG A 153 2.70 -18.90 -2.32
CA ARG A 153 3.22 -18.27 -3.54
C ARG A 153 4.50 -17.46 -3.30
N TYR A 154 4.57 -16.69 -2.21
CA TYR A 154 5.63 -15.71 -1.93
C TYR A 154 6.41 -16.01 -0.64
N GLY A 155 6.03 -17.01 0.14
CA GLY A 155 6.74 -17.40 1.35
C GLY A 155 8.14 -17.94 1.06
N PRO A 156 9.00 -18.07 2.08
CA PRO A 156 10.32 -18.66 1.91
C PRO A 156 10.15 -20.07 1.35
N ALA A 157 10.95 -20.41 0.34
CA ALA A 157 10.99 -21.77 -0.18
C ALA A 157 11.24 -22.71 1.00
N ARG A 158 10.28 -23.62 1.29
CA ARG A 158 10.53 -24.70 2.26
C ARG A 158 11.75 -25.44 1.75
N ALA A 159 12.77 -25.56 2.60
CA ALA A 159 13.92 -26.40 2.31
C ALA A 159 13.37 -27.75 1.80
N ARG A 160 13.61 -28.07 0.54
CA ARG A 160 13.24 -29.36 -0.03
C ARG A 160 13.95 -30.39 0.86
N LYS A 161 13.19 -31.18 1.60
CA LYS A 161 13.74 -32.40 2.23
C LYS A 161 14.45 -33.17 1.13
N GLN A 162 15.77 -33.22 1.18
CA GLN A 162 16.52 -34.17 0.39
C GLN A 162 15.96 -35.56 0.76
N PRO A 163 15.59 -36.40 -0.22
CA PRO A 163 15.31 -37.79 0.08
C PRO A 163 16.58 -38.38 0.68
N ALA A 164 16.43 -39.05 1.81
CA ALA A 164 17.52 -39.82 2.41
C ALA A 164 18.06 -40.77 1.35
N ALA A 165 19.37 -40.66 1.10
CA ALA A 165 20.07 -41.69 0.30
C ALA A 165 19.97 -43.01 1.03
N VAL A 166 19.48 -44.02 0.33
CA VAL A 166 19.51 -45.43 0.72
C VAL A 166 20.88 -45.97 0.44
#